data_feb35900cf0856c5e2d7f3e4b0fc4a06
#
_entry.id   feb35900cf0856c5e2d7f3e4b0fc4a06
#
_cell.length_a   1.000
_cell.length_b   1.000
_cell.length_c   1.000
_cell.angle_alpha   90.00
_cell.angle_beta   90.00
_cell.angle_gamma   90.00
#
_symmetry.space_group_name_H-M   'P 1'
#
loop_
_entity.id
_entity.type
_entity.pdbx_description
1 polymer ?
#
loop_
_entity_poly.entity_id
_entity_poly.type
_entity_poly.pdbx_seq_one_letter_code
_entity_poly.pdbx_strand_id
1 'polypeptide(L)'
;MEYIETVFSQNYVGVILAVFLLLFATKEIIDLISYFKKKGRIKTGSDQDKENIENRLMTLEKHDNWQYKEISKMSKGIDDIKRQLSERERSDKERIVATLRNQLYGLHAKFSEKGYVDSSGLKTFTELGKIYEAAGGDDIYHEKLKPEVLSLPIKDD
;
A
#
# COMPACT_ATOMS: atom_id res chain seq x y z
N MET A 1 -7.95 64.84 -43.55
CA MET A 1 -6.75 65.01 -42.74
C MET A 1 -6.51 66.47 -42.27
N GLU A 2 -7.10 67.41 -42.82
CA GLU A 2 -6.94 68.90 -42.51
C GLU A 2 -7.51 69.24 -41.09
N TYR A 3 -8.56 68.61 -40.63
CA TYR A 3 -9.19 68.95 -39.33
C TYR A 3 -8.34 68.53 -38.12
N ILE A 4 -7.52 67.52 -38.25
CA ILE A 4 -6.67 67.04 -37.15
C ILE A 4 -5.46 67.96 -36.96
N GLU A 5 -4.88 68.48 -38.04
CA GLU A 5 -3.79 69.45 -37.97
C GLU A 5 -4.19 70.76 -37.36
N THR A 6 -5.44 71.26 -37.64
CA THR A 6 -5.93 72.52 -37.10
C THR A 6 -6.20 72.47 -35.59
N VAL A 7 -6.61 71.35 -35.06
CA VAL A 7 -6.82 71.14 -33.61
C VAL A 7 -5.50 71.06 -32.88
N PHE A 8 -4.47 70.47 -33.51
CA PHE A 8 -3.14 70.33 -32.90
C PHE A 8 -2.31 71.62 -32.94
N SER A 9 -2.57 72.56 -33.87
CA SER A 9 -1.75 73.78 -33.99
C SER A 9 -2.17 74.92 -33.05
N GLN A 10 -3.39 74.90 -32.49
CA GLN A 10 -3.91 76.05 -31.73
C GLN A 10 -3.90 75.93 -30.21
N ASN A 11 -3.66 74.77 -29.60
CA ASN A 11 -3.65 74.69 -28.14
C ASN A 11 -2.92 73.49 -27.59
N TYR A 12 -1.63 73.32 -27.85
CA TYR A 12 -0.77 72.29 -27.30
C TYR A 12 -0.87 72.21 -25.79
N VAL A 13 -0.94 73.34 -25.12
CA VAL A 13 -1.07 73.44 -23.67
C VAL A 13 -2.42 72.88 -23.21
N GLY A 14 -3.51 73.17 -23.94
CA GLY A 14 -4.84 72.61 -23.60
C GLY A 14 -4.96 71.14 -23.79
N VAL A 15 -4.33 70.57 -24.84
CA VAL A 15 -4.31 69.11 -25.07
C VAL A 15 -3.50 68.38 -24.00
N ILE A 16 -2.32 68.92 -23.67
CA ILE A 16 -1.47 68.35 -22.59
C ILE A 16 -2.22 68.39 -21.24
N LEU A 17 -2.87 69.52 -20.97
CA LEU A 17 -3.63 69.65 -19.71
C LEU A 17 -4.84 68.72 -19.67
N ALA A 18 -5.53 68.49 -20.79
CA ALA A 18 -6.65 67.57 -20.90
C ALA A 18 -6.18 66.11 -20.66
N VAL A 19 -5.04 65.65 -21.25
CA VAL A 19 -4.44 64.36 -21.04
C VAL A 19 -4.01 64.19 -19.57
N PHE A 20 -3.42 65.23 -18.99
CA PHE A 20 -2.99 65.21 -17.59
C PHE A 20 -4.18 65.06 -16.62
N LEU A 21 -5.27 65.81 -16.87
CA LEU A 21 -6.52 65.72 -16.10
C LEU A 21 -7.14 64.32 -16.22
N LEU A 22 -7.09 63.73 -17.41
CA LEU A 22 -7.64 62.41 -17.66
C LEU A 22 -6.84 61.33 -16.93
N LEU A 23 -5.51 61.41 -16.93
CA LEU A 23 -4.63 60.52 -16.16
C LEU A 23 -4.80 60.71 -14.66
N PHE A 24 -4.99 61.94 -14.20
CA PHE A 24 -5.25 62.24 -12.80
C PHE A 24 -6.60 61.68 -12.35
N ALA A 25 -7.65 61.89 -13.14
CA ALA A 25 -8.98 61.34 -12.87
C ALA A 25 -8.99 59.81 -12.80
N THR A 26 -8.25 59.11 -13.69
CA THR A 26 -8.15 57.67 -13.67
C THR A 26 -7.41 57.18 -12.43
N LYS A 27 -6.36 57.86 -11.99
CA LYS A 27 -5.65 57.57 -10.77
C LYS A 27 -6.56 57.69 -9.53
N GLU A 28 -7.28 58.82 -9.41
CA GLU A 28 -8.22 59.06 -8.33
C GLU A 28 -9.32 57.98 -8.24
N ILE A 29 -9.84 57.53 -9.39
CA ILE A 29 -10.84 56.48 -9.48
C ILE A 29 -10.23 55.14 -8.97
N ILE A 30 -9.01 54.82 -9.37
CA ILE A 30 -8.32 53.60 -8.93
C ILE A 30 -8.07 53.63 -7.41
N ASP A 31 -7.62 54.79 -6.89
CA ASP A 31 -7.36 54.97 -5.46
C ASP A 31 -8.68 54.89 -4.65
N LEU A 32 -9.76 55.43 -5.19
CA LEU A 32 -11.10 55.34 -4.56
C LEU A 32 -11.61 53.91 -4.53
N ILE A 33 -11.46 53.18 -5.64
CA ILE A 33 -11.83 51.75 -5.71
C ILE A 33 -10.99 50.94 -4.72
N SER A 34 -9.68 51.18 -4.63
CA SER A 34 -8.77 50.54 -3.70
C SER A 34 -9.12 50.84 -2.25
N TYR A 35 -9.50 52.08 -1.96
CA TYR A 35 -9.98 52.50 -0.64
C TYR A 35 -11.27 51.78 -0.22
N PHE A 36 -12.26 51.71 -1.13
CA PHE A 36 -13.51 51.02 -0.88
C PHE A 36 -13.31 49.51 -0.76
N LYS A 37 -12.44 48.93 -1.56
CA LYS A 37 -12.05 47.50 -1.42
C LYS A 37 -11.43 47.20 -0.05
N LYS A 38 -10.56 48.11 0.43
CA LYS A 38 -9.89 47.95 1.72
C LYS A 38 -10.82 48.20 2.92
N LYS A 39 -11.71 49.19 2.82
CA LYS A 39 -12.62 49.60 3.91
C LYS A 39 -13.89 48.74 3.96
N GLY A 40 -14.41 48.32 2.83
CA GLY A 40 -15.71 47.62 2.73
C GLY A 40 -15.63 46.09 2.75
N ARG A 41 -14.42 45.47 2.79
CA ARG A 41 -14.25 43.99 2.62
C ARG A 41 -15.02 43.46 1.40
N ILE A 42 -15.12 44.29 0.35
CA ILE A 42 -15.77 43.85 -0.89
C ILE A 42 -14.84 42.85 -1.55
N LYS A 43 -15.13 41.57 -1.36
CA LYS A 43 -14.43 40.48 -2.07
C LYS A 43 -14.86 40.58 -3.55
N THR A 44 -13.91 40.80 -4.45
CA THR A 44 -14.16 40.64 -5.88
C THR A 44 -14.31 39.16 -6.19
N GLY A 45 -15.03 38.79 -7.26
CA GLY A 45 -15.19 37.40 -7.67
C GLY A 45 -13.86 36.66 -7.74
N SER A 46 -12.79 37.32 -8.22
CA SER A 46 -11.43 36.77 -8.25
C SER A 46 -10.83 36.45 -6.84
N ASP A 47 -11.17 37.24 -5.83
CA ASP A 47 -10.69 36.98 -4.45
C ASP A 47 -11.46 35.81 -3.81
N GLN A 48 -12.73 35.67 -4.19
CA GLN A 48 -13.59 34.55 -3.75
C GLN A 48 -13.17 33.24 -4.39
N ASP A 49 -12.78 33.28 -5.68
CA ASP A 49 -12.25 32.10 -6.38
C ASP A 49 -10.91 31.64 -5.82
N LYS A 50 -10.02 32.57 -5.47
CA LYS A 50 -8.74 32.24 -4.81
C LYS A 50 -8.96 31.60 -3.44
N GLU A 51 -9.82 32.18 -2.61
CA GLU A 51 -10.15 31.61 -1.29
C GLU A 51 -10.77 30.21 -1.41
N ASN A 52 -11.63 29.99 -2.41
CA ASN A 52 -12.18 28.67 -2.70
C ASN A 52 -11.10 27.66 -3.11
N ILE A 53 -10.16 28.08 -3.97
CA ILE A 53 -9.05 27.22 -4.41
C ILE A 53 -8.14 26.87 -3.24
N GLU A 54 -7.76 27.84 -2.40
CA GLU A 54 -6.94 27.61 -1.21
C GLU A 54 -7.61 26.66 -0.22
N ASN A 55 -8.91 26.82 0.04
CA ASN A 55 -9.68 25.92 0.90
C ASN A 55 -9.74 24.50 0.35
N ARG A 56 -9.89 24.36 -0.98
CA ARG A 56 -9.87 23.04 -1.64
C ARG A 56 -8.50 22.39 -1.57
N LEU A 57 -7.42 23.15 -1.80
CA LEU A 57 -6.05 22.68 -1.66
C LEU A 57 -5.77 22.19 -0.24
N MET A 58 -6.12 22.97 0.77
CA MET A 58 -5.95 22.58 2.18
C MET A 58 -6.73 21.31 2.52
N THR A 59 -7.93 21.15 1.95
CA THR A 59 -8.74 19.95 2.16
C THR A 59 -8.11 18.73 1.48
N LEU A 60 -7.57 18.90 0.26
CA LEU A 60 -6.86 17.84 -0.45
C LEU A 60 -5.59 17.42 0.28
N GLU A 61 -4.78 18.36 0.74
CA GLU A 61 -3.57 18.07 1.51
C GLU A 61 -3.88 17.30 2.81
N LYS A 62 -4.95 17.68 3.52
CA LYS A 62 -5.40 16.93 4.71
C LYS A 62 -5.83 15.51 4.35
N HIS A 63 -6.54 15.35 3.24
CA HIS A 63 -6.99 14.04 2.76
C HIS A 63 -5.83 13.16 2.32
N ASP A 64 -4.88 13.70 1.58
CA ASP A 64 -3.65 13.01 1.16
C ASP A 64 -2.83 12.55 2.37
N ASN A 65 -2.62 13.42 3.35
CA ASN A 65 -1.93 13.07 4.59
C ASN A 65 -2.64 11.97 5.37
N TRP A 66 -3.97 12.00 5.41
CA TRP A 66 -4.76 10.95 6.04
C TRP A 66 -4.64 9.63 5.28
N GLN A 67 -4.78 9.64 3.95
CA GLN A 67 -4.61 8.46 3.11
C GLN A 67 -3.22 7.85 3.27
N TYR A 68 -2.17 8.67 3.26
CA TYR A 68 -0.80 8.20 3.46
C TYR A 68 -0.62 7.50 4.82
N LYS A 69 -1.20 8.05 5.88
CA LYS A 69 -1.18 7.42 7.21
C LYS A 69 -1.92 6.08 7.24
N GLU A 70 -3.10 6.02 6.61
CA GLU A 70 -3.85 4.76 6.55
C GLU A 70 -3.16 3.69 5.70
N ILE A 71 -2.59 4.07 4.55
CA ILE A 71 -1.78 3.16 3.72
C ILE A 71 -0.57 2.64 4.52
N SER A 72 0.11 3.51 5.26
CA SER A 72 1.24 3.11 6.12
C SER A 72 0.83 2.14 7.22
N LYS A 73 -0.34 2.34 7.86
CA LYS A 73 -0.88 1.39 8.85
C LYS A 73 -1.24 0.05 8.23
N MET A 74 -1.90 0.07 7.05
CA MET A 74 -2.24 -1.16 6.34
C MET A 74 -0.99 -1.93 5.93
N SER A 75 0.05 -1.26 5.43
CA SER A 75 1.34 -1.88 5.10
C SER A 75 1.94 -2.59 6.30
N LYS A 76 2.00 -1.93 7.45
CA LYS A 76 2.49 -2.55 8.70
C LYS A 76 1.64 -3.75 9.13
N GLY A 77 0.30 -3.64 9.00
CA GLY A 77 -0.60 -4.75 9.29
C GLY A 77 -0.37 -5.96 8.38
N ILE A 78 -0.12 -5.72 7.09
CA ILE A 78 0.22 -6.78 6.12
C ILE A 78 1.55 -7.45 6.50
N ASP A 79 2.57 -6.68 6.86
CA ASP A 79 3.86 -7.22 7.28
C ASP A 79 3.75 -8.08 8.55
N ASP A 80 2.92 -7.64 9.52
CA ASP A 80 2.65 -8.41 10.74
C ASP A 80 1.90 -9.72 10.43
N ILE A 81 0.89 -9.69 9.56
CA ILE A 81 0.18 -10.90 9.13
C ILE A 81 1.12 -11.86 8.42
N LYS A 82 1.97 -11.37 7.52
CA LYS A 82 2.96 -12.18 6.81
C LYS A 82 3.93 -12.86 7.77
N ARG A 83 4.40 -12.14 8.78
CA ARG A 83 5.27 -12.68 9.82
C ARG A 83 4.56 -13.78 10.62
N GLN A 84 3.34 -13.51 11.11
CA GLN A 84 2.55 -14.49 11.85
C GLN A 84 2.24 -15.75 11.04
N LEU A 85 1.95 -15.59 9.75
CA LEU A 85 1.71 -16.72 8.85
C LEU A 85 2.96 -17.60 8.71
N SER A 86 4.12 -16.99 8.50
CA SER A 86 5.40 -17.71 8.41
C SER A 86 5.75 -18.44 9.72
N GLU A 87 5.50 -17.82 10.86
CA GLU A 87 5.71 -18.45 12.18
C GLU A 87 4.77 -19.63 12.39
N ARG A 88 3.50 -19.51 12.00
CA ARG A 88 2.52 -20.61 12.06
C ARG A 88 2.90 -21.76 11.15
N GLU A 89 3.25 -21.46 9.89
CA GLU A 89 3.69 -22.51 8.94
C GLU A 89 4.88 -23.29 9.47
N ARG A 90 5.85 -22.61 10.09
CA ARG A 90 7.01 -23.29 10.70
C ARG A 90 6.58 -24.15 11.87
N SER A 91 5.79 -23.64 12.80
CA SER A 91 5.30 -24.38 13.96
C SER A 91 4.45 -25.59 13.54
N ASP A 92 3.60 -25.45 12.53
CA ASP A 92 2.78 -26.54 12.02
C ASP A 92 3.65 -27.62 11.36
N LYS A 93 4.67 -27.25 10.58
CA LYS A 93 5.64 -28.20 10.02
C LYS A 93 6.38 -28.99 11.13
N GLU A 94 6.90 -28.29 12.15
CA GLU A 94 7.58 -28.91 13.28
C GLU A 94 6.67 -29.91 14.01
N ARG A 95 5.40 -29.54 14.23
CA ARG A 95 4.40 -30.41 14.85
C ARG A 95 4.06 -31.63 14.00
N ILE A 96 3.89 -31.45 12.69
CA ILE A 96 3.64 -32.53 11.73
C ILE A 96 4.83 -33.50 11.75
N VAL A 97 6.06 -32.99 11.64
CA VAL A 97 7.26 -33.81 11.66
C VAL A 97 7.35 -34.60 12.97
N ALA A 98 7.13 -34.00 14.13
CA ALA A 98 7.16 -34.67 15.41
C ALA A 98 6.09 -35.78 15.52
N THR A 99 4.86 -35.49 15.05
CA THR A 99 3.75 -36.44 15.07
C THR A 99 4.02 -37.63 14.16
N LEU A 100 4.43 -37.36 12.91
CA LEU A 100 4.71 -38.40 11.93
C LEU A 100 5.93 -39.25 12.32
N ARG A 101 6.94 -38.63 12.91
CA ARG A 101 8.10 -39.34 13.45
C ARG A 101 7.64 -40.39 14.48
N ASN A 102 6.82 -40.00 15.45
CA ASN A 102 6.30 -40.93 16.45
C ASN A 102 5.48 -42.08 15.84
N GLN A 103 4.65 -41.78 14.85
CA GLN A 103 3.86 -42.77 14.13
C GLN A 103 4.75 -43.75 13.34
N LEU A 104 5.75 -43.23 12.62
CA LEU A 104 6.70 -44.06 11.87
C LEU A 104 7.51 -45.00 12.79
N TYR A 105 8.01 -44.47 13.92
CA TYR A 105 8.69 -45.30 14.93
C TYR A 105 7.76 -46.35 15.52
N GLY A 106 6.51 -46.01 15.84
CA GLY A 106 5.52 -46.93 16.34
C GLY A 106 5.20 -48.08 15.36
N LEU A 107 5.01 -47.73 14.09
CA LEU A 107 4.78 -48.74 13.04
C LEU A 107 6.02 -49.60 12.80
N HIS A 108 7.20 -49.00 12.74
CA HIS A 108 8.46 -49.72 12.60
C HIS A 108 8.66 -50.73 13.74
N ALA A 109 8.49 -50.31 15.00
CA ALA A 109 8.60 -51.19 16.16
C ALA A 109 7.61 -52.35 16.09
N LYS A 110 6.33 -52.08 15.75
CA LYS A 110 5.27 -53.06 15.57
C LYS A 110 5.60 -54.10 14.51
N PHE A 111 6.10 -53.67 13.35
CA PHE A 111 6.45 -54.58 12.26
C PHE A 111 7.70 -55.40 12.59
N SER A 112 8.70 -54.78 13.23
CA SER A 112 9.91 -55.46 13.68
C SER A 112 9.60 -56.52 14.74
N GLU A 113 8.70 -56.25 15.69
CA GLU A 113 8.25 -57.22 16.70
C GLU A 113 7.48 -58.41 16.08
N LYS A 114 6.60 -58.11 15.11
CA LYS A 114 5.88 -59.13 14.37
C LYS A 114 6.77 -59.98 13.46
N GLY A 115 7.87 -59.42 12.99
CA GLY A 115 8.76 -60.03 12.01
C GLY A 115 8.18 -60.12 10.60
N TYR A 116 7.08 -59.42 10.32
CA TYR A 116 6.47 -59.27 8.99
C TYR A 116 5.63 -58.00 8.90
N VAL A 117 5.31 -57.58 7.68
CA VAL A 117 4.42 -56.48 7.38
C VAL A 117 3.33 -56.93 6.43
N ASP A 118 2.10 -56.46 6.64
CA ASP A 118 1.01 -56.66 5.68
C ASP A 118 1.03 -55.55 4.60
N SER A 119 0.46 -55.83 3.43
CA SER A 119 0.45 -54.91 2.31
C SER A 119 -0.17 -53.54 2.65
N SER A 120 -1.22 -53.51 3.47
CA SER A 120 -1.90 -52.31 3.95
C SER A 120 -1.01 -51.48 4.87
N GLY A 121 -0.33 -52.16 5.83
CA GLY A 121 0.63 -51.53 6.74
C GLY A 121 1.82 -50.96 6.02
N LEU A 122 2.37 -51.68 5.03
CA LEU A 122 3.48 -51.20 4.22
C LEU A 122 3.09 -49.95 3.42
N LYS A 123 1.90 -49.95 2.82
CA LYS A 123 1.36 -48.77 2.10
C LYS A 123 1.24 -47.57 3.03
N THR A 124 0.59 -47.77 4.20
CA THR A 124 0.42 -46.72 5.21
C THR A 124 1.76 -46.14 5.66
N PHE A 125 2.72 -47.02 5.98
CA PHE A 125 4.06 -46.63 6.43
C PHE A 125 4.78 -45.78 5.33
N THR A 126 4.66 -46.19 4.07
CA THR A 126 5.30 -45.52 2.96
C THR A 126 4.68 -44.16 2.69
N GLU A 127 3.34 -44.04 2.78
CA GLU A 127 2.61 -42.79 2.61
C GLU A 127 2.95 -41.78 3.73
N LEU A 128 2.94 -42.22 4.98
CA LEU A 128 3.38 -41.40 6.12
C LEU A 128 4.82 -40.93 5.98
N GLY A 129 5.71 -41.79 5.51
CA GLY A 129 7.10 -41.47 5.26
C GLY A 129 7.26 -40.36 4.20
N LYS A 130 6.52 -40.44 3.09
CA LYS A 130 6.51 -39.37 2.06
C LYS A 130 6.05 -38.02 2.61
N ILE A 131 5.01 -38.02 3.46
CA ILE A 131 4.51 -36.78 4.09
C ILE A 131 5.54 -36.25 5.08
N TYR A 132 6.21 -37.13 5.83
CA TYR A 132 7.25 -36.78 6.77
C TYR A 132 8.44 -36.07 6.06
N GLU A 133 8.93 -36.65 4.97
CA GLU A 133 10.00 -36.08 4.15
C GLU A 133 9.57 -34.72 3.55
N ALA A 134 8.35 -34.65 3.02
CA ALA A 134 7.81 -33.40 2.44
C ALA A 134 7.63 -32.27 3.48
N ALA A 135 7.37 -32.65 4.75
CA ALA A 135 7.28 -31.69 5.85
C ALA A 135 8.66 -31.22 6.38
N GLY A 136 9.75 -31.77 5.85
CA GLY A 136 11.12 -31.50 6.29
C GLY A 136 11.59 -32.37 7.45
N GLY A 137 11.09 -33.62 7.53
CA GLY A 137 11.61 -34.62 8.44
C GLY A 137 13.07 -34.96 8.13
N ASP A 138 13.77 -35.49 9.14
CA ASP A 138 15.17 -35.90 9.04
C ASP A 138 15.34 -37.17 8.21
N ASP A 139 16.59 -37.50 7.86
CA ASP A 139 16.93 -38.62 6.98
C ASP A 139 16.70 -40.00 7.62
N ILE A 140 16.34 -40.05 8.89
CA ILE A 140 16.21 -41.35 9.64
C ILE A 140 15.18 -42.29 9.02
N TYR A 141 14.11 -41.73 8.43
CA TYR A 141 13.12 -42.52 7.71
C TYR A 141 13.75 -43.21 6.49
N HIS A 142 14.52 -42.46 5.71
CA HIS A 142 15.11 -42.94 4.48
C HIS A 142 16.30 -43.88 4.70
N GLU A 143 17.14 -43.54 5.67
CA GLU A 143 18.38 -44.28 5.95
C GLU A 143 18.18 -45.55 6.77
N LYS A 144 17.19 -45.54 7.67
CA LYS A 144 17.01 -46.64 8.62
C LYS A 144 15.62 -47.26 8.54
N LEU A 145 14.57 -46.53 8.88
CA LEU A 145 13.25 -47.11 9.09
C LEU A 145 12.68 -47.79 7.85
N LYS A 146 12.78 -47.14 6.69
CA LYS A 146 12.26 -47.67 5.44
C LYS A 146 13.00 -48.90 4.95
N PRO A 147 14.32 -48.94 4.89
CA PRO A 147 15.04 -50.14 4.51
C PRO A 147 14.77 -51.35 5.45
N GLU A 148 14.70 -51.10 6.77
CA GLU A 148 14.40 -52.16 7.72
C GLU A 148 13.00 -52.75 7.53
N VAL A 149 11.98 -51.94 7.36
CA VAL A 149 10.59 -52.38 7.10
C VAL A 149 10.46 -53.09 5.75
N LEU A 150 11.16 -52.59 4.71
CA LEU A 150 11.15 -53.21 3.37
C LEU A 150 11.87 -54.55 3.32
N SER A 151 12.75 -54.85 4.30
CA SER A 151 13.41 -56.14 4.42
C SER A 151 12.54 -57.23 5.05
N LEU A 152 11.43 -56.85 5.69
CA LEU A 152 10.52 -57.79 6.31
C LEU A 152 9.66 -58.54 5.28
N PRO A 153 9.33 -59.84 5.54
CA PRO A 153 8.42 -60.60 4.68
C PRO A 153 7.02 -59.99 4.69
N ILE A 154 6.38 -59.92 3.49
CA ILE A 154 5.01 -59.49 3.37
C ILE A 154 4.09 -60.71 3.62
N LYS A 155 3.14 -60.55 4.55
CA LYS A 155 2.12 -61.53 4.85
C LYS A 155 0.78 -60.86 4.94
N ASP A 156 -0.09 -61.13 3.97
CA ASP A 156 -1.49 -60.69 3.99
C ASP A 156 -2.32 -61.87 4.58
N ASP A 157 -3.19 -61.53 5.55
CA ASP A 157 -4.14 -62.46 6.14
C ASP A 157 -5.34 -62.74 5.21
#